data_708403c8341f5cc5000ef5362541631f
#
_entry.id   708403c8341f5cc5000ef5362541631f
#
_cell.length_a   1.000
_cell.length_b   1.000
_cell.length_c   1.000
_cell.angle_alpha   90.00
_cell.angle_beta   90.00
_cell.angle_gamma   90.00
#
_symmetry.space_group_name_H-M   'P 1'
#
loop_
_entity.id
_entity.type
_entity.pdbx_description
1 polymer ?
#
loop_
_entity_poly.entity_id
_entity_poly.type
_entity_poly.pdbx_seq_one_letter_code
_entity_poly.pdbx_strand_id
1 'polypeptide(L)' 'MEELRGRIVVGNVTTSQEHFIIIPGSVTGEDLNALRRAAAGSGEVLLNTEHGPWPFRITQADPEAGSFHLVSLPPGRV' A
#
# COMPACT_ATOMS: atom_id res chain seq x y z
N MET A 1 -4.75 1.91 11.26
CA MET A 1 -4.07 1.62 9.97
C MET A 1 -4.66 2.51 8.89
N GLU A 2 -3.80 3.12 8.08
CA GLU A 2 -4.28 3.93 6.97
C GLU A 2 -4.88 3.04 5.88
N GLU A 3 -5.86 3.57 5.17
CA GLU A 3 -6.60 2.82 4.16
C GLU A 3 -6.73 3.65 2.88
N LEU A 4 -6.43 3.04 1.75
CA LEU A 4 -6.62 3.66 0.45
C LEU A 4 -8.00 3.29 -0.08
N ARG A 5 -8.69 4.26 -0.68
CA ARG A 5 -10.04 4.09 -1.23
C ARG A 5 -10.03 3.75 -2.70
N GLY A 6 -9.07 4.29 -3.44
CA GLY A 6 -8.94 4.01 -4.87
C GLY A 6 -8.56 2.57 -5.11
N ARG A 7 -9.15 1.97 -6.14
CA ARG A 7 -8.87 0.58 -6.48
C ARG A 7 -7.49 0.47 -7.14
N ILE A 8 -6.71 -0.49 -6.65
CA ILE A 8 -5.35 -0.73 -7.14
C ILE A 8 -5.26 -2.18 -7.59
N VAL A 9 -4.80 -2.40 -8.82
CA VAL A 9 -4.57 -3.75 -9.33
C VAL A 9 -3.17 -4.17 -8.91
N VAL A 10 -3.08 -5.14 -8.03
CA VAL A 10 -1.81 -5.58 -7.47
C VAL A 10 -1.37 -6.96 -7.99
N GLY A 11 -2.26 -7.67 -8.69
CA GLY A 11 -1.94 -9.00 -9.19
C GLY A 11 -2.08 -10.07 -8.11
N ASN A 12 -1.14 -10.97 -8.06
CA ASN A 12 -1.20 -12.10 -7.13
C ASN A 12 -0.73 -11.67 -5.74
N VAL A 13 -1.61 -11.77 -4.75
CA VAL A 13 -1.27 -11.50 -3.34
C VAL A 13 -1.58 -12.71 -2.45
N THR A 14 -1.90 -13.85 -3.05
CA THR A 14 -2.31 -15.03 -2.29
C THR A 14 -1.17 -15.63 -1.50
N THR A 15 0.06 -15.40 -1.94
CA THR A 15 1.25 -15.74 -1.16
C THR A 15 1.71 -14.49 -0.42
N SER A 16 2.19 -14.66 0.79
CA SER A 16 2.70 -13.54 1.56
C SER A 16 3.99 -13.00 0.95
N GLN A 17 4.27 -11.72 1.20
CA GLN A 17 5.51 -11.05 0.79
C GLN A 17 5.65 -10.83 -0.71
N GLU A 18 4.52 -10.73 -1.41
CA GLU A 18 4.57 -10.27 -2.80
C GLU A 18 4.92 -8.77 -2.83
N HIS A 19 5.90 -8.44 -3.64
CA HIS A 19 6.34 -7.07 -3.77
C HIS A 19 5.44 -6.28 -4.70
N PHE A 20 5.14 -5.05 -4.30
CA PHE A 20 4.35 -4.14 -5.13
C PHE A 20 4.95 -2.74 -5.01
N ILE A 21 5.08 -2.06 -6.15
CA ILE A 21 5.67 -0.73 -6.20
C ILE A 21 4.62 0.27 -6.66
N ILE A 22 4.43 1.32 -5.88
CA ILE A 22 3.62 2.47 -6.27
C ILE A 22 4.57 3.49 -6.87
N ILE A 23 4.38 3.78 -8.16
CA ILE A 23 5.21 4.74 -8.87
C ILE A 23 4.64 6.15 -8.72
N PRO A 24 5.47 7.20 -8.89
CA PRO A 24 4.98 8.58 -8.81
C PRO A 24 3.83 8.82 -9.77
N GLY A 25 2.78 9.47 -9.26
CA GLY A 25 1.60 9.84 -10.06
C GLY A 25 0.53 8.78 -10.18
N SER A 26 0.81 7.52 -9.79
CA SER A 26 -0.21 6.45 -9.86
C SER A 26 -1.25 6.56 -8.74
N VAL A 27 -0.90 7.17 -7.63
CA VAL A 27 -1.80 7.42 -6.51
C VAL A 27 -1.74 8.90 -6.19
N THR A 28 -2.90 9.54 -6.04
CA THR A 28 -3.00 10.98 -5.84
C THR A 28 -4.04 11.30 -4.76
N GLY A 29 -4.11 12.58 -4.35
CA GLY A 29 -5.11 13.07 -3.42
C GLY A 29 -5.02 12.44 -2.04
N GLU A 30 -6.18 12.09 -1.47
CA GLU A 30 -6.25 11.54 -0.13
C GLU A 30 -5.54 10.19 -0.02
N ASP A 31 -5.54 9.39 -1.07
CA ASP A 31 -4.83 8.11 -1.05
C ASP A 31 -3.33 8.32 -0.92
N LEU A 32 -2.79 9.31 -1.61
CA LEU A 32 -1.37 9.65 -1.47
C LEU A 32 -1.08 10.17 -0.05
N ASN A 33 -1.96 10.97 0.50
CA ASN A 33 -1.81 11.44 1.88
C ASN A 33 -1.86 10.28 2.88
N ALA A 34 -2.72 9.30 2.64
CA ALA A 34 -2.79 8.11 3.49
C ALA A 34 -1.48 7.32 3.44
N LEU A 35 -0.89 7.17 2.26
CA LEU A 35 0.41 6.51 2.13
C LEU A 35 1.51 7.28 2.87
N ARG A 36 1.51 8.60 2.77
CA ARG A 36 2.48 9.44 3.49
C ARG A 36 2.35 9.29 4.99
N ARG A 37 1.11 9.28 5.50
CA ARG A 37 0.86 9.08 6.93
C ARG A 37 1.29 7.69 7.38
N ALA A 38 1.01 6.67 6.58
CA ALA A 38 1.43 5.31 6.90
C ALA A 38 2.95 5.20 6.93
N ALA A 39 3.64 5.80 5.98
CA ALA A 39 5.10 5.77 5.94
C ALA A 39 5.72 6.49 7.14
N ALA A 40 5.08 7.56 7.62
CA ALA A 40 5.55 8.30 8.79
C ALA A 40 5.16 7.63 10.11
N GLY A 41 4.20 6.73 10.08
CA GLY A 41 3.67 6.07 11.27
C GLY A 41 4.02 4.59 11.33
N SER A 42 2.98 3.74 11.30
CA SER A 42 3.15 2.30 11.51
C SER A 42 3.87 1.58 10.37
N GLY A 43 3.90 2.17 9.18
CA GLY A 43 4.44 1.51 8.00
C GLY A 43 3.51 0.47 7.39
N GLU A 44 2.29 0.36 7.88
CA GLU A 44 1.30 -0.58 7.35
C GLU A 44 0.11 0.16 6.78
N VAL A 45 -0.43 -0.36 5.68
CA VAL A 45 -1.52 0.28 4.96
C VAL A 45 -2.42 -0.79 4.36
N LEU A 46 -3.71 -0.48 4.30
CA LEU A 46 -4.70 -1.35 3.68
C LEU A 46 -4.98 -0.83 2.27
N LEU A 47 -4.65 -1.62 1.26
CA LEU A 47 -4.93 -1.26 -0.13
C LEU A 47 -6.26 -1.85 -0.56
N ASN A 48 -7.01 -1.10 -1.37
CA ASN A 48 -8.25 -1.59 -1.97
C ASN A 48 -7.91 -2.27 -3.30
N THR A 49 -7.68 -3.58 -3.24
CA THR A 49 -7.21 -4.34 -4.39
C THR A 49 -8.36 -5.06 -5.09
N GLU A 50 -8.05 -5.69 -6.22
CA GLU A 50 -9.00 -6.56 -6.91
C GLU A 50 -9.41 -7.78 -6.08
N HIS A 51 -8.64 -8.09 -5.02
CA HIS A 51 -8.96 -9.15 -4.08
C HIS A 51 -9.65 -8.63 -2.82
N GLY A 52 -10.12 -7.38 -2.84
CA GLY A 52 -10.68 -6.71 -1.68
C GLY A 52 -9.61 -5.97 -0.88
N PRO A 53 -9.95 -5.47 0.31
CA PRO A 53 -8.96 -4.82 1.16
C PRO A 53 -7.87 -5.81 1.57
N TRP A 54 -6.62 -5.42 1.38
CA TRP A 54 -5.50 -6.31 1.67
C TRP A 54 -4.39 -5.54 2.38
N PRO A 55 -3.84 -6.08 3.48
CA PRO A 55 -2.80 -5.37 4.22
C PRO A 55 -1.44 -5.47 3.53
N PHE A 56 -0.73 -4.36 3.54
CA PHE A 56 0.63 -4.27 3.01
C PHE A 56 1.52 -3.56 4.01
N ARG A 57 2.80 -3.88 3.98
CA ARG A 57 3.82 -3.15 4.73
C ARG A 57 4.66 -2.34 3.76
N ILE A 58 4.92 -1.09 4.13
CA ILE A 58 5.81 -0.22 3.37
C ILE A 58 7.24 -0.57 3.79
N THR A 59 8.05 -1.04 2.84
CA THR A 59 9.44 -1.41 3.09
C THR A 59 10.40 -0.29 2.76
N GLN A 60 10.00 0.58 1.83
CA GLN A 60 10.79 1.74 1.43
C GLN A 60 9.84 2.81 0.91
N ALA A 61 10.11 4.06 1.21
CA ALA A 61 9.25 5.15 0.78
C ALA A 61 10.06 6.36 0.37
N ASP A 62 9.57 7.04 -0.67
CA ASP A 62 9.98 8.37 -1.04
C ASP A 62 8.72 9.22 -1.12
N PRO A 63 8.23 9.72 0.03
CA PRO A 63 6.92 10.39 0.07
C PRO A 63 6.85 11.65 -0.78
N GLU A 64 7.94 12.37 -0.92
CA GLU A 64 7.94 13.57 -1.74
C GLU A 64 7.75 13.26 -3.21
N ALA A 65 8.40 12.19 -3.69
CA ALA A 65 8.23 11.75 -5.07
C ALA A 65 6.91 11.01 -5.28
N GLY A 66 6.29 10.49 -4.23
CA GLY A 66 5.09 9.67 -4.33
C GLY A 66 5.39 8.23 -4.71
N SER A 67 6.57 7.76 -4.37
CA SER A 67 7.03 6.40 -4.66
C SER A 67 7.08 5.58 -3.37
N PHE A 68 6.51 4.37 -3.42
CA PHE A 68 6.45 3.49 -2.25
C PHE A 68 6.69 2.05 -2.68
N HIS A 69 7.50 1.34 -1.92
CA HIS A 69 7.71 -0.09 -2.09
C HIS A 69 6.99 -0.80 -0.96
N LEU A 70 6.17 -1.80 -1.31
CA LEU A 70 5.35 -2.50 -0.34
C LEU A 70 5.50 -4.01 -0.50
N VAL A 71 5.20 -4.73 0.56
CA VAL A 71 5.06 -6.18 0.52
C VAL A 71 3.71 -6.56 1.10
N SER A 72 3.05 -7.55 0.48
CA SER A 72 1.79 -8.05 0.99
C SER A 72 2.00 -8.79 2.30
N LEU A 73 1.02 -8.67 3.19
CA LEU A 73 1.02 -9.38 4.46
C LEU A 73 0.05 -10.55 4.37
N PRO A 74 0.23 -11.60 5.20
CA PRO A 74 -0.72 -12.70 5.23
C PRO A 74 -2.12 -12.22 5.60
N PRO A 75 -3.19 -12.79 5.00
CA PRO A 75 -4.55 -12.45 5.40
C PRO A 75 -4.75 -12.77 6.87
N GLY A 76 -5.55 -11.93 7.54
CA GLY A 76 -5.86 -12.13 8.95
C GLY A 76 -4.85 -11.57 9.94
N ARG A 77 -3.82 -10.90 9.46
CA ARG A 77 -2.86 -10.23 10.33
C ARG A 77 -3.39 -8.96 10.97
N VAL A 78 -4.37 -8.41 10.38
CA VAL A 78 -4.96 -7.15 10.87
C VAL A 78 -5.80 -7.36 12.10
#